data_cfe8911b1c3bb7a6d88eec836ba704f9
#
_entry.id   cfe8911b1c3bb7a6d88eec836ba704f9
#
_cell.length_a   1.000
_cell.length_b   1.000
_cell.length_c   1.000
_cell.angle_alpha   90.00
_cell.angle_beta   90.00
_cell.angle_gamma   90.00
#
_symmetry.space_group_name_H-M   'P 1'
#
loop_
_entity.id
_entity.type
_entity.pdbx_description
1 polymer ?
#
loop_
_entity_poly.entity_id
_entity_poly.type
_entity_poly.pdbx_seq_one_letter_code
_entity_poly.pdbx_strand_id
1 'polypeptide(L)'
;RKGKIHFIIIVSEGVTGERAKDRKMVAFQLARYIEEKTGVETRATVIGYIQRGGKPSAKDRYVGSMMGNYAVKLLKNGIGNRVVVMRDNKIMDFDILEALNMTKKPDLELLRTINEIS
;
A
#
# COMPACT_ATOMS: atom_id res chain seq x y z
N ARG A 1 -18.59 -12.12 -20.09
CA ARG A 1 -17.92 -13.24 -19.40
C ARG A 1 -16.81 -13.76 -20.32
N LYS A 2 -15.56 -13.40 -20.03
CA LYS A 2 -14.38 -13.86 -20.81
C LYS A 2 -13.94 -15.30 -20.38
N GLY A 3 -14.87 -16.23 -20.17
CA GLY A 3 -14.55 -17.62 -19.83
C GLY A 3 -13.89 -17.86 -18.46
N LYS A 4 -13.64 -16.82 -17.65
CA LYS A 4 -13.08 -16.97 -16.29
C LYS A 4 -14.18 -17.46 -15.34
N ILE A 5 -13.89 -18.52 -14.59
CA ILE A 5 -14.81 -19.14 -13.62
C ILE A 5 -14.61 -18.61 -12.18
N HIS A 6 -13.56 -17.84 -11.95
CA HIS A 6 -13.23 -17.23 -10.66
C HIS A 6 -12.68 -15.81 -10.84
N PHE A 7 -12.80 -15.01 -9.81
CA PHE A 7 -12.31 -13.63 -9.76
C PHE A 7 -11.67 -13.35 -8.40
N ILE A 8 -10.67 -12.50 -8.40
CA ILE A 8 -10.07 -11.95 -7.18
C ILE A 8 -10.30 -10.44 -7.20
N ILE A 9 -10.89 -9.92 -6.13
CA ILE A 9 -11.15 -8.49 -5.96
C ILE A 9 -10.28 -7.99 -4.81
N ILE A 10 -9.40 -7.05 -5.09
CA ILE A 10 -8.54 -6.43 -4.08
C ILE A 10 -9.16 -5.10 -3.68
N VAL A 11 -9.42 -4.94 -2.38
CA VAL A 11 -10.03 -3.74 -1.81
C VAL A 11 -9.00 -3.06 -0.91
N SER A 12 -8.68 -1.79 -1.18
CA SER A 12 -7.76 -1.03 -0.33
C SER A 12 -8.44 -0.61 0.98
N GLU A 13 -7.64 -0.42 2.03
CA GLU A 13 -8.11 0.01 3.36
C GLU A 13 -8.81 1.40 3.32
N GLY A 14 -8.44 2.25 2.36
CA GLY A 14 -9.02 3.58 2.19
C GLY A 14 -10.39 3.61 1.51
N VAL A 15 -10.88 2.48 1.00
CA VAL A 15 -12.24 2.41 0.46
C VAL A 15 -13.23 2.41 1.62
N THR A 16 -13.94 3.51 1.78
CA THR A 16 -15.02 3.64 2.76
C THR A 16 -16.35 3.67 2.04
N GLY A 17 -17.22 2.70 2.35
CA GLY A 17 -18.62 2.78 1.92
C GLY A 17 -19.38 3.75 2.83
N GLU A 18 -20.41 4.42 2.33
CA GLU A 18 -21.25 5.36 3.09
C GLU A 18 -21.86 4.76 4.39
N ARG A 19 -21.88 3.44 4.51
CA ARG A 19 -22.43 2.70 5.66
C ARG A 19 -21.39 2.05 6.55
N ALA A 20 -20.11 2.14 6.23
CA ALA A 20 -19.06 1.46 7.00
C ALA A 20 -18.52 2.37 8.10
N LYS A 21 -19.12 2.30 9.28
CA LYS A 21 -18.53 2.86 10.52
C LYS A 21 -17.23 2.15 10.93
N ASP A 22 -17.02 0.92 10.47
CA ASP A 22 -15.82 0.11 10.72
C ASP A 22 -15.16 -0.28 9.39
N ARG A 23 -13.92 0.19 9.17
CA ARG A 23 -13.11 -0.10 7.97
C ARG A 23 -12.92 -1.60 7.71
N LYS A 24 -12.91 -2.42 8.77
CA LYS A 24 -12.76 -3.87 8.65
C LYS A 24 -13.99 -4.56 8.05
N MET A 25 -15.16 -3.93 8.17
CA MET A 25 -16.41 -4.50 7.68
C MET A 25 -16.65 -4.32 6.18
N VAL A 26 -15.90 -3.41 5.52
CA VAL A 26 -16.10 -3.10 4.09
C VAL A 26 -15.92 -4.34 3.20
N ALA A 27 -14.88 -5.14 3.42
CA ALA A 27 -14.61 -6.33 2.63
C ALA A 27 -15.71 -7.39 2.77
N PHE A 28 -16.21 -7.61 4.00
CA PHE A 28 -17.29 -8.56 4.25
C PHE A 28 -18.64 -8.10 3.69
N GLN A 29 -18.94 -6.81 3.81
CA GLN A 29 -20.15 -6.22 3.25
C GLN A 29 -20.13 -6.27 1.71
N LEU A 30 -18.98 -6.00 1.10
CA LEU A 30 -18.81 -6.10 -0.34
C LEU A 30 -18.95 -7.54 -0.84
N ALA A 31 -18.34 -8.50 -0.14
CA ALA A 31 -18.48 -9.91 -0.49
C ALA A 31 -19.95 -10.36 -0.48
N ARG A 32 -20.68 -10.02 0.59
CA ARG A 32 -22.11 -10.31 0.70
C ARG A 32 -22.92 -9.64 -0.41
N TYR A 33 -22.66 -8.38 -0.70
CA TYR A 33 -23.32 -7.65 -1.77
C TYR A 33 -23.11 -8.30 -3.14
N ILE A 34 -21.86 -8.72 -3.43
CA ILE A 34 -21.53 -9.41 -4.69
C ILE A 34 -22.29 -10.74 -4.78
N GLU A 35 -22.29 -11.54 -3.72
CA GLU A 35 -22.99 -12.81 -3.65
C GLU A 35 -24.50 -12.64 -3.87
N GLU A 36 -25.13 -11.67 -3.21
CA GLU A 36 -26.55 -11.34 -3.36
C GLU A 36 -26.89 -10.89 -4.80
N LYS A 37 -25.99 -10.17 -5.47
CA LYS A 37 -26.22 -9.67 -6.83
C LYS A 37 -25.91 -10.66 -7.94
N THR A 38 -24.99 -11.58 -7.70
CA THR A 38 -24.48 -12.47 -8.76
C THR A 38 -24.86 -13.93 -8.56
N GLY A 39 -25.27 -14.31 -7.35
CA GLY A 39 -25.47 -15.72 -6.97
C GLY A 39 -24.16 -16.52 -6.88
N VAL A 40 -22.99 -15.85 -6.97
CA VAL A 40 -21.67 -16.49 -6.89
C VAL A 40 -21.15 -16.42 -5.47
N GLU A 41 -20.83 -17.57 -4.88
CA GLU A 41 -20.20 -17.62 -3.56
C GLU A 41 -18.98 -16.71 -3.49
N THR A 42 -18.98 -15.78 -2.55
CA THR A 42 -17.93 -14.77 -2.42
C THR A 42 -17.39 -14.75 -0.99
N ARG A 43 -16.09 -14.98 -0.84
CA ARG A 43 -15.41 -15.02 0.46
C ARG A 43 -14.51 -13.81 0.63
N ALA A 44 -14.54 -13.16 1.78
CA ALA A 44 -13.65 -12.07 2.14
C ALA A 44 -12.54 -12.55 3.07
N THR A 45 -11.31 -12.13 2.79
CA THR A 45 -10.15 -12.34 3.66
C THR A 45 -9.48 -11.00 3.93
N VAL A 46 -9.37 -10.64 5.21
CA VAL A 46 -8.64 -9.42 5.62
C VAL A 46 -7.20 -9.82 5.96
N ILE A 47 -6.29 -9.56 5.04
CA ILE A 47 -4.88 -9.98 5.18
C ILE A 47 -4.07 -9.09 6.14
N GLY A 48 -4.52 -7.85 6.41
CA GLY A 48 -4.00 -7.01 7.50
C GLY A 48 -2.48 -7.05 7.66
N TYR A 49 -2.02 -7.39 8.85
CA TYR A 49 -0.59 -7.46 9.19
C TYR A 49 0.21 -8.55 8.48
N ILE A 50 -0.44 -9.52 7.86
CA ILE A 50 0.25 -10.55 7.05
C ILE A 50 1.08 -9.89 5.94
N GLN A 51 0.63 -8.77 5.38
CA GLN A 51 1.37 -8.01 4.37
C GLN A 51 2.63 -7.32 4.89
N ARG A 52 2.75 -7.18 6.20
CA ARG A 52 3.87 -6.48 6.86
C ARG A 52 4.84 -7.45 7.52
N GLY A 53 4.66 -8.75 7.32
CA GLY A 53 5.48 -9.79 7.93
C GLY A 53 6.60 -10.30 7.01
N GLY A 54 7.39 -11.21 7.56
CA GLY A 54 8.46 -11.89 6.85
C GLY A 54 9.86 -11.39 7.23
N LYS A 55 10.87 -12.18 6.82
CA LYS A 55 12.27 -11.81 7.02
C LYS A 55 12.65 -10.71 6.04
N PRO A 56 13.36 -9.65 6.48
CA PRO A 56 13.82 -8.59 5.58
C PRO A 56 14.78 -9.15 4.53
N SER A 57 14.59 -8.72 3.28
CA SER A 57 15.50 -9.02 2.19
C SER A 57 16.84 -8.29 2.35
N ALA A 58 17.84 -8.65 1.55
CA ALA A 58 19.11 -7.92 1.51
C ALA A 58 18.89 -6.43 1.15
N LYS A 59 17.95 -6.15 0.25
CA LYS A 59 17.58 -4.79 -0.14
C LYS A 59 16.97 -4.02 1.03
N ASP A 60 16.05 -4.62 1.80
CA ASP A 60 15.45 -3.98 2.96
C ASP A 60 16.50 -3.58 4.00
N ARG A 61 17.44 -4.49 4.27
CA ARG A 61 18.55 -4.24 5.21
C ARG A 61 19.47 -3.12 4.72
N TYR A 62 19.85 -3.15 3.45
CA TYR A 62 20.68 -2.13 2.85
C TYR A 62 20.01 -0.75 2.91
N VAL A 63 18.78 -0.66 2.42
CA VAL A 63 18.00 0.59 2.42
C VAL A 63 17.80 1.10 3.84
N GLY A 64 17.39 0.25 4.78
CA GLY A 64 17.21 0.63 6.17
C GLY A 64 18.49 1.16 6.82
N SER A 65 19.64 0.51 6.58
CA SER A 65 20.94 0.98 7.08
C SER A 65 21.36 2.32 6.49
N MET A 66 21.15 2.53 5.19
CA MET A 66 21.46 3.79 4.52
C MET A 66 20.58 4.92 5.01
N MET A 67 19.27 4.70 5.15
CA MET A 67 18.33 5.70 5.67
C MET A 67 18.63 6.03 7.13
N GLY A 68 18.93 5.04 7.96
CA GLY A 68 19.31 5.25 9.36
C GLY A 68 20.60 6.09 9.51
N ASN A 69 21.64 5.75 8.74
CA ASN A 69 22.88 6.53 8.71
C ASN A 69 22.63 8.00 8.27
N TYR A 70 21.80 8.19 7.26
CA TYR A 70 21.44 9.53 6.78
C TYR A 70 20.68 10.31 7.87
N ALA A 71 19.71 9.71 8.53
CA ALA A 71 18.96 10.33 9.62
C ALA A 71 19.88 10.76 10.77
N VAL A 72 20.83 9.90 11.18
CA VAL A 72 21.81 10.25 12.22
C VAL A 72 22.69 11.42 11.80
N LYS A 73 23.10 11.52 10.51
CA LYS A 73 23.86 12.67 10.00
C LYS A 73 23.06 13.96 10.07
N LEU A 74 21.76 13.94 9.75
CA LEU A 74 20.88 15.10 9.89
C LEU A 74 20.85 15.57 11.36
N LEU A 75 20.59 14.66 12.29
CA LEU A 75 20.55 14.96 13.71
C LEU A 75 21.88 15.52 14.24
N LYS A 76 23.01 14.94 13.81
CA LYS A 76 24.35 15.44 14.16
C LYS A 76 24.60 16.87 13.71
N ASN A 77 23.98 17.28 12.60
CA ASN A 77 24.05 18.64 12.07
C ASN A 77 22.96 19.56 12.63
N GLY A 78 22.23 19.13 13.67
CA GLY A 78 21.14 19.91 14.29
C GLY A 78 19.88 20.01 13.43
N ILE A 79 19.75 19.19 12.38
CA ILE A 79 18.60 19.19 11.48
C ILE A 79 17.57 18.19 11.98
N GLY A 80 16.46 18.69 12.52
CA GLY A 80 15.31 17.90 12.98
C GLY A 80 14.10 18.05 12.06
N ASN A 81 12.99 17.43 12.43
CA ASN A 81 11.70 17.49 11.74
C ASN A 81 11.77 17.04 10.26
N ARG A 82 12.60 16.03 9.97
CA ARG A 82 12.80 15.51 8.61
C ARG A 82 12.27 14.10 8.46
N VAL A 83 11.70 13.79 7.31
CA VAL A 83 11.34 12.44 6.86
C VAL A 83 12.39 12.00 5.86
N VAL A 84 13.13 10.94 6.20
CA VAL A 84 14.11 10.34 5.29
C VAL A 84 13.42 9.34 4.39
N VAL A 85 13.64 9.45 3.10
CA VAL A 85 13.03 8.60 2.07
C VAL A 85 14.07 8.09 1.07
N MET A 86 13.73 7.00 0.39
CA MET A 86 14.44 6.59 -0.82
C MET A 86 13.56 6.87 -2.04
N ARG A 87 14.06 7.66 -2.97
CA ARG A 87 13.41 7.95 -4.23
C ARG A 87 14.43 7.84 -5.36
N ASP A 88 14.09 7.13 -6.42
CA ASP A 88 14.95 6.91 -7.59
C ASP A 88 16.36 6.38 -7.21
N ASN A 89 16.41 5.42 -6.27
CA ASN A 89 17.62 4.83 -5.67
C ASN A 89 18.54 5.85 -4.95
N LYS A 90 18.03 7.03 -4.59
CA LYS A 90 18.74 8.03 -3.80
C LYS A 90 18.08 8.24 -2.46
N ILE A 91 18.89 8.35 -1.41
CA ILE A 91 18.42 8.77 -0.09
C ILE A 91 18.32 10.28 -0.07
N MET A 92 17.17 10.79 0.35
CA MET A 92 16.90 12.22 0.53
C MET A 92 15.99 12.44 1.72
N ASP A 93 15.77 13.67 2.07
CA ASP A 93 14.89 14.05 3.17
C ASP A 93 13.96 15.20 2.76
N PHE A 94 12.82 15.25 3.41
CA PHE A 94 11.83 16.31 3.27
C PHE A 94 11.44 16.84 4.65
N ASP A 95 10.98 18.07 4.71
CA ASP A 95 10.30 18.57 5.90
C ASP A 95 9.07 17.71 6.21
N ILE A 96 8.81 17.46 7.50
CA ILE A 96 7.72 16.54 7.90
C ILE A 96 6.35 17.06 7.45
N LEU A 97 6.10 18.38 7.50
CA LEU A 97 4.83 18.96 7.10
C LEU A 97 4.68 18.90 5.56
N GLU A 98 5.76 19.14 4.84
CA GLU A 98 5.80 18.96 3.39
C GLU A 98 5.49 17.50 3.01
N ALA A 99 6.18 16.55 3.65
CA ALA A 99 6.01 15.12 3.38
C ALA A 99 4.58 14.63 3.65
N LEU A 100 3.92 15.14 4.69
CA LEU A 100 2.53 14.79 5.01
C LEU A 100 1.53 15.28 3.97
N ASN A 101 1.86 16.35 3.25
CA ASN A 101 1.03 16.90 2.18
C ASN A 101 1.35 16.31 0.80
N MET A 102 2.39 15.48 0.68
CA MET A 102 2.72 14.82 -0.57
C MET A 102 1.73 13.72 -0.90
N THR A 103 1.18 13.75 -2.11
CA THR A 103 0.34 12.68 -2.64
C THR A 103 1.11 11.81 -3.62
N LYS A 104 1.08 10.50 -3.41
CA LYS A 104 1.66 9.55 -4.35
C LYS A 104 0.68 9.34 -5.50
N LYS A 105 1.10 9.66 -6.71
CA LYS A 105 0.32 9.32 -7.91
C LYS A 105 0.54 7.85 -8.26
N PRO A 106 -0.51 7.09 -8.61
CA PRO A 106 -0.37 5.73 -9.09
C PRO A 106 0.39 5.73 -10.44
N ASP A 107 1.22 4.72 -10.63
CA ASP A 107 1.88 4.46 -11.91
C ASP A 107 0.88 3.80 -12.86
N LEU A 108 0.28 4.62 -13.74
CA LEU A 108 -0.73 4.16 -14.69
C LEU A 108 -0.12 3.35 -15.84
N GLU A 109 1.15 3.55 -16.16
CA GLU A 109 1.85 2.80 -17.20
C GLU A 109 2.11 1.37 -16.73
N LEU A 110 2.60 1.21 -15.50
CA LEU A 110 2.74 -0.10 -14.88
C LEU A 110 1.40 -0.84 -14.82
N LEU A 111 0.32 -0.15 -14.47
CA LEU A 111 -1.01 -0.75 -14.43
C LEU A 111 -1.48 -1.22 -15.82
N ARG A 112 -1.21 -0.46 -16.88
CA ARG A 112 -1.51 -0.86 -18.26
C ARG A 112 -0.73 -2.11 -18.65
N THR A 113 0.58 -2.11 -18.42
CA THR A 113 1.45 -3.26 -18.68
C THR A 113 0.96 -4.52 -17.98
N ILE A 114 0.60 -4.43 -16.70
CA ILE A 114 0.06 -5.57 -15.95
C ILE A 114 -1.23 -6.10 -16.60
N ASN A 115 -2.12 -5.21 -17.05
CA ASN A 115 -3.37 -5.62 -17.71
C ASN A 115 -3.15 -6.24 -19.10
N GLU A 116 -2.08 -5.88 -19.81
CA GLU A 116 -1.74 -6.43 -21.11
C GLU A 116 -1.19 -7.86 -21.02
N ILE A 117 -0.47 -8.18 -19.94
CA ILE A 117 0.15 -9.50 -19.72
C ILE A 117 -0.73 -10.46 -18.88
N SER A 118 -1.91 -10.03 -18.43
CA SER A 118 -2.87 -10.83 -17.65
C SER A 118 -3.97 -11.40 -18.54
#